data_e0ba0071fe4ab22ffba43dc483eda201
#
_entry.id   e0ba0071fe4ab22ffba43dc483eda201
#
_cell.length_a   1.000
_cell.length_b   1.000
_cell.length_c   1.000
_cell.angle_alpha   90.00
_cell.angle_beta   90.00
_cell.angle_gamma   90.00
#
_symmetry.space_group_name_H-M   'P 1'
#
loop_
_entity.id
_entity.type
_entity.pdbx_description
1 polymer ?
#
loop_
_entity_poly.entity_id
_entity_poly.type
_entity_poly.pdbx_seq_one_letter_code
_entity_poly.pdbx_strand_id
1 'polypeptide(L)'
;FKDRKPEIPSAFHVQCDSFMFHKERMCRVLETKVPSKYKKLLFIDGDVIFSNDSWYSDISKLLDSHDVVQPFETCEWLDLTYTNVTLTRKSVLFMKESIWNYNYHPGFGWAFRREWYNKVGFFDWAISGSGDTLSSASWLKKSFPKIFKSLPTSLKPAYSEFAAKPVPRITYYEKSKIQHLYHGSKTNRQYVERHKIIDNELDIRKLITINKDGMYEWINKDKWNPLFLEYFQSRADDDLSDLPYRGPTS
;
A
#
# COMPACT_ATOMS: atom_id res chain seq x y z
N PHE A 1 4.75 -18.42 -0.39
CA PHE A 1 5.96 -19.23 -0.57
C PHE A 1 5.56 -20.70 -0.67
N LYS A 2 6.23 -21.51 -1.51
CA LYS A 2 5.85 -22.90 -1.82
C LYS A 2 5.69 -23.80 -0.60
N ASP A 3 6.42 -23.52 0.46
CA ASP A 3 6.54 -24.39 1.63
C ASP A 3 5.65 -23.97 2.81
N ARG A 4 4.87 -22.90 2.67
CA ARG A 4 3.93 -22.45 3.72
C ARG A 4 2.50 -22.83 3.36
N LYS A 5 1.80 -23.44 4.31
CA LYS A 5 0.35 -23.62 4.21
C LYS A 5 -0.35 -22.26 4.31
N PRO A 6 -1.42 -22.04 3.53
CA PRO A 6 -2.21 -20.81 3.65
C PRO A 6 -2.82 -20.68 5.06
N GLU A 7 -2.63 -19.53 5.68
CA GLU A 7 -3.22 -19.24 7.01
C GLU A 7 -4.74 -19.08 6.92
N ILE A 8 -5.23 -18.57 5.78
CA ILE A 8 -6.67 -18.40 5.52
C ILE A 8 -7.06 -19.24 4.32
N PRO A 9 -7.55 -20.47 4.52
CA PRO A 9 -7.83 -21.39 3.42
C PRO A 9 -8.88 -20.91 2.41
N SER A 10 -9.83 -20.06 2.87
CA SER A 10 -10.88 -19.50 2.01
C SER A 10 -10.42 -18.27 1.20
N ALA A 11 -9.23 -17.77 1.42
CA ALA A 11 -8.69 -16.64 0.66
C ALA A 11 -8.22 -17.09 -0.73
N PHE A 12 -8.11 -16.13 -1.64
CA PHE A 12 -7.49 -16.36 -2.94
C PHE A 12 -5.97 -16.39 -2.79
N HIS A 13 -5.34 -17.47 -3.17
CA HIS A 13 -3.91 -17.68 -3.03
C HIS A 13 -3.18 -17.51 -4.35
N VAL A 14 -2.03 -16.86 -4.30
CA VAL A 14 -1.06 -16.77 -5.41
C VAL A 14 0.30 -17.28 -4.93
N GLN A 15 1.07 -17.88 -5.83
CA GLN A 15 2.43 -18.31 -5.53
C GLN A 15 3.44 -17.34 -6.13
N CYS A 16 4.49 -17.05 -5.36
CA CYS A 16 5.60 -16.24 -5.80
C CYS A 16 6.89 -16.74 -5.13
N ASP A 17 7.97 -16.84 -5.90
CA ASP A 17 9.28 -17.28 -5.43
C ASP A 17 10.24 -16.08 -5.20
N SER A 18 9.71 -14.85 -5.21
CA SER A 18 10.51 -13.64 -5.06
C SER A 18 10.07 -12.81 -3.87
N PHE A 19 11.03 -12.40 -3.05
CA PHE A 19 10.80 -11.45 -1.97
C PHE A 19 10.80 -10.03 -2.54
N MET A 20 9.67 -9.33 -2.41
CA MET A 20 9.47 -7.91 -2.75
C MET A 20 8.12 -7.44 -2.20
N PHE A 21 7.83 -6.16 -2.25
CA PHE A 21 6.48 -5.67 -1.94
C PHE A 21 5.54 -5.97 -3.10
N HIS A 22 4.52 -6.78 -2.83
CA HIS A 22 3.56 -7.24 -3.83
C HIS A 22 2.17 -6.60 -3.70
N LYS A 23 1.91 -5.75 -2.72
CA LYS A 23 0.58 -5.25 -2.38
C LYS A 23 -0.19 -4.75 -3.61
N GLU A 24 0.36 -3.79 -4.32
CA GLU A 24 -0.33 -3.17 -5.46
C GLU A 24 -0.45 -4.14 -6.64
N ARG A 25 0.53 -5.03 -6.81
CA ARG A 25 0.47 -6.10 -7.81
C ARG A 25 -0.60 -7.13 -7.46
N MET A 26 -0.71 -7.53 -6.20
CA MET A 26 -1.79 -8.40 -5.72
C MET A 26 -3.17 -7.77 -5.95
N CYS A 27 -3.33 -6.46 -5.72
CA CYS A 27 -4.57 -5.76 -6.04
C CYS A 27 -4.95 -5.89 -7.52
N ARG A 28 -3.99 -5.79 -8.45
CA ARG A 28 -4.25 -6.02 -9.88
C ARG A 28 -4.65 -7.44 -10.19
N VAL A 29 -3.96 -8.42 -9.62
CA VAL A 29 -4.29 -9.84 -9.82
C VAL A 29 -5.68 -10.14 -9.24
N LEU A 30 -5.95 -9.66 -8.03
CA LEU A 30 -7.24 -9.87 -7.37
C LEU A 30 -8.42 -9.24 -8.15
N GLU A 31 -8.22 -8.07 -8.74
CA GLU A 31 -9.24 -7.44 -9.59
C GLU A 31 -9.73 -8.38 -10.70
N THR A 32 -8.82 -9.12 -11.35
CA THR A 32 -9.17 -10.07 -12.42
C THR A 32 -10.02 -11.25 -11.93
N LYS A 33 -10.02 -11.53 -10.62
CA LYS A 33 -10.81 -12.60 -10.00
C LYS A 33 -12.19 -12.15 -9.53
N VAL A 34 -12.37 -10.83 -9.38
CA VAL A 34 -13.67 -10.28 -9.00
C VAL A 34 -14.62 -10.35 -10.21
N PRO A 35 -15.84 -10.95 -10.09
CA PRO A 35 -16.78 -11.01 -11.20
C PRO A 35 -17.06 -9.64 -11.84
N SER A 36 -17.17 -9.62 -13.18
CA SER A 36 -17.31 -8.38 -13.98
C SER A 36 -18.58 -7.56 -13.69
N LYS A 37 -19.57 -8.16 -13.06
CA LYS A 37 -20.79 -7.47 -12.60
C LYS A 37 -20.51 -6.41 -11.53
N TYR A 38 -19.45 -6.57 -10.72
CA TYR A 38 -19.08 -5.59 -9.70
C TYR A 38 -18.30 -4.45 -10.35
N LYS A 39 -18.86 -3.25 -10.33
CA LYS A 39 -18.34 -2.04 -10.98
C LYS A 39 -17.58 -1.12 -10.04
N LYS A 40 -17.56 -1.44 -8.75
CA LYS A 40 -16.86 -0.71 -7.70
C LYS A 40 -15.95 -1.68 -6.95
N LEU A 41 -14.74 -1.24 -6.66
CA LEU A 41 -13.73 -2.02 -5.97
C LEU A 41 -13.28 -1.26 -4.73
N LEU A 42 -13.00 -1.97 -3.66
CA LEU A 42 -12.34 -1.43 -2.48
C LEU A 42 -11.18 -2.37 -2.10
N PHE A 43 -9.98 -1.84 -2.06
CA PHE A 43 -8.82 -2.51 -1.49
C PHE A 43 -8.52 -1.86 -0.15
N ILE A 44 -8.42 -2.67 0.89
CA ILE A 44 -8.23 -2.25 2.26
C ILE A 44 -7.21 -3.14 2.96
N ASP A 45 -6.42 -2.56 3.85
CA ASP A 45 -5.49 -3.30 4.69
C ASP A 45 -6.27 -4.10 5.74
N GLY A 46 -5.82 -5.32 6.06
CA GLY A 46 -6.54 -6.23 6.95
C GLY A 46 -6.51 -5.86 8.43
N ASP A 47 -5.77 -4.82 8.78
CA ASP A 47 -5.50 -4.34 10.13
C ASP A 47 -6.16 -2.99 10.44
N VAL A 48 -7.25 -2.66 9.76
CA VAL A 48 -8.03 -1.43 10.01
C VAL A 48 -9.46 -1.73 10.46
N ILE A 49 -9.96 -0.89 11.36
CA ILE A 49 -11.34 -0.91 11.87
C ILE A 49 -12.00 0.40 11.50
N PHE A 50 -13.20 0.34 10.93
CA PHE A 50 -14.03 1.52 10.68
C PHE A 50 -14.87 1.86 11.91
N SER A 51 -15.00 3.14 12.22
CA SER A 51 -15.85 3.61 13.31
C SER A 51 -17.34 3.73 12.94
N ASN A 52 -17.70 3.46 11.69
CA ASN A 52 -19.06 3.60 11.15
C ASN A 52 -19.45 2.36 10.36
N ASP A 53 -20.52 1.68 10.74
CA ASP A 53 -21.00 0.44 10.12
C ASP A 53 -21.52 0.63 8.68
N SER A 54 -21.93 1.84 8.30
CA SER A 54 -22.38 2.15 6.94
C SER A 54 -21.26 2.44 5.93
N TRP A 55 -19.99 2.38 6.37
CA TRP A 55 -18.82 2.79 5.58
C TRP A 55 -18.82 2.26 4.15
N TYR A 56 -19.13 0.98 3.93
CA TYR A 56 -19.10 0.36 2.60
C TYR A 56 -20.19 0.92 1.67
N SER A 57 -21.39 1.17 2.19
CA SER A 57 -22.51 1.73 1.39
C SER A 57 -22.26 3.20 1.05
N ASP A 58 -21.67 3.96 1.98
CA ASP A 58 -21.40 5.37 1.80
C ASP A 58 -20.24 5.61 0.83
N ILE A 59 -19.15 4.82 0.94
CA ILE A 59 -18.09 4.82 -0.05
C ILE A 59 -18.62 4.42 -1.44
N SER A 60 -19.53 3.44 -1.49
CA SER A 60 -20.16 3.04 -2.76
C SER A 60 -20.93 4.19 -3.39
N LYS A 61 -21.70 4.99 -2.62
CA LYS A 61 -22.41 6.19 -3.13
C LYS A 61 -21.42 7.24 -3.65
N LEU A 62 -20.31 7.49 -2.95
CA LEU A 62 -19.29 8.42 -3.41
C LEU A 62 -18.71 8.02 -4.77
N LEU A 63 -18.57 6.73 -5.03
CA LEU A 63 -18.12 6.22 -6.33
C LEU A 63 -19.14 6.39 -7.47
N ASP A 64 -20.37 6.83 -7.22
CA ASP A 64 -21.30 7.18 -8.29
C ASP A 64 -20.90 8.47 -9.03
N SER A 65 -20.19 9.37 -8.35
CA SER A 65 -19.73 10.64 -8.90
C SER A 65 -18.21 10.78 -9.01
N HIS A 66 -17.45 9.94 -8.29
CA HIS A 66 -15.97 9.99 -8.25
C HIS A 66 -15.35 8.70 -8.79
N ASP A 67 -14.17 8.79 -9.31
CA ASP A 67 -13.43 7.64 -9.86
C ASP A 67 -12.61 6.94 -8.77
N VAL A 68 -12.14 7.70 -7.77
CA VAL A 68 -11.32 7.24 -6.65
C VAL A 68 -11.80 7.87 -5.34
N VAL A 69 -11.88 7.06 -4.28
CA VAL A 69 -12.26 7.50 -2.93
C VAL A 69 -11.27 6.97 -1.91
N GLN A 70 -10.69 7.85 -1.09
CA GLN A 70 -10.00 7.38 0.12
C GLN A 70 -11.05 7.12 1.21
N PRO A 71 -11.08 5.91 1.82
CA PRO A 71 -12.21 5.47 2.64
C PRO A 71 -12.25 6.11 4.04
N PHE A 72 -11.50 7.16 4.29
CA PHE A 72 -11.48 7.85 5.58
C PHE A 72 -11.09 9.33 5.45
N GLU A 73 -11.52 10.10 6.43
CA GLU A 73 -11.04 11.44 6.71
C GLU A 73 -9.88 11.44 7.67
N THR A 74 -9.99 10.63 8.74
CA THR A 74 -9.02 10.56 9.83
C THR A 74 -8.61 9.12 10.06
N CYS A 75 -7.32 8.89 10.27
CA CYS A 75 -6.79 7.61 10.69
C CYS A 75 -6.03 7.75 12.01
N GLU A 76 -6.24 6.79 12.90
CA GLU A 76 -5.64 6.69 14.23
C GLU A 76 -4.85 5.40 14.35
N TRP A 77 -3.62 5.47 14.85
CA TRP A 77 -2.84 4.28 15.19
C TRP A 77 -3.06 3.93 16.65
N LEU A 78 -3.43 2.71 16.90
CA LEU A 78 -3.57 2.18 18.25
C LEU A 78 -2.21 1.71 18.79
N ASP A 79 -2.12 1.68 20.10
CA ASP A 79 -1.04 1.00 20.81
C ASP A 79 -1.23 -0.52 20.76
N LEU A 80 -0.27 -1.25 21.31
CA LEU A 80 -0.30 -2.71 21.38
C LEU A 80 -1.50 -3.26 22.17
N THR A 81 -2.07 -2.49 23.09
CA THR A 81 -3.26 -2.88 23.87
C THR A 81 -4.57 -2.63 23.11
N TYR A 82 -4.50 -1.98 21.95
CA TYR A 82 -5.63 -1.51 21.14
C TYR A 82 -6.59 -0.56 21.88
N THR A 83 -6.13 0.06 22.96
CA THR A 83 -6.95 0.95 23.80
C THR A 83 -6.60 2.43 23.66
N ASN A 84 -5.34 2.73 23.33
CA ASN A 84 -4.86 4.11 23.24
C ASN A 84 -4.46 4.49 21.82
N VAL A 85 -4.80 5.72 21.43
CA VAL A 85 -4.37 6.31 20.17
C VAL A 85 -2.97 6.89 20.34
N THR A 86 -2.00 6.38 19.61
CA THR A 86 -0.60 6.84 19.62
C THR A 86 -0.29 7.90 18.59
N LEU A 87 -1.05 7.93 17.50
CA LEU A 87 -0.87 8.91 16.41
C LEU A 87 -2.19 9.10 15.67
N THR A 88 -2.48 10.34 15.29
CA THR A 88 -3.62 10.69 14.44
C THR A 88 -3.12 11.43 13.19
N ARG A 89 -3.63 11.07 12.02
CA ARG A 89 -3.38 11.79 10.76
C ARG A 89 -4.67 11.94 9.97
N LYS A 90 -4.69 12.94 9.10
CA LYS A 90 -5.74 13.12 8.10
C LYS A 90 -5.43 12.36 6.81
N SER A 91 -6.46 12.09 6.04
CA SER A 91 -6.37 11.65 4.65
C SER A 91 -5.38 12.52 3.86
N VAL A 92 -4.68 11.93 2.90
CA VAL A 92 -3.77 12.68 2.01
C VAL A 92 -4.52 13.74 1.19
N LEU A 93 -5.82 13.61 1.04
CA LEU A 93 -6.66 14.57 0.31
C LEU A 93 -6.88 15.89 1.07
N PHE A 94 -6.57 15.94 2.38
CA PHE A 94 -6.51 17.19 3.15
C PHE A 94 -5.28 18.04 2.85
N MET A 95 -4.29 17.49 2.18
CA MET A 95 -3.07 18.21 1.85
C MET A 95 -3.36 19.35 0.87
N LYS A 96 -3.32 20.60 1.37
CA LYS A 96 -3.53 21.82 0.56
C LYS A 96 -2.25 22.26 -0.15
N GLU A 97 -1.10 21.96 0.45
CA GLU A 97 0.20 22.34 -0.05
C GLU A 97 0.52 21.67 -1.39
N SER A 98 1.25 22.34 -2.25
CA SER A 98 1.78 21.76 -3.48
C SER A 98 2.92 20.78 -3.23
N ILE A 99 3.53 20.85 -2.04
CA ILE A 99 4.64 20.00 -1.61
C ILE A 99 4.11 18.88 -0.73
N TRP A 100 4.53 17.62 -1.01
CA TRP A 100 4.15 16.46 -0.24
C TRP A 100 4.48 16.63 1.25
N ASN A 101 3.47 16.42 2.08
CA ASN A 101 3.58 16.53 3.53
C ASN A 101 3.23 15.18 4.18
N TYR A 102 4.19 14.62 4.91
CA TYR A 102 4.05 13.33 5.59
C TYR A 102 3.16 13.36 6.84
N ASN A 103 2.56 14.51 7.19
CA ASN A 103 1.51 14.60 8.22
C ASN A 103 0.16 14.06 7.71
N TYR A 104 0.03 13.82 6.41
CA TYR A 104 -1.14 13.20 5.79
C TYR A 104 -0.85 11.74 5.43
N HIS A 105 -1.88 10.92 5.45
CA HIS A 105 -1.70 9.47 5.24
C HIS A 105 -2.27 9.00 3.91
N PRO A 106 -1.44 8.40 3.03
CA PRO A 106 -1.88 7.91 1.72
C PRO A 106 -2.31 6.44 1.71
N GLY A 107 -2.09 5.70 2.81
CA GLY A 107 -2.28 4.24 2.88
C GLY A 107 -3.65 3.81 3.41
N PHE A 108 -3.71 2.59 3.91
CA PHE A 108 -4.82 1.86 4.53
C PHE A 108 -5.93 1.38 3.60
N GLY A 109 -6.26 2.12 2.57
CA GLY A 109 -7.28 1.67 1.62
C GLY A 109 -7.60 2.71 0.55
N TRP A 110 -8.14 2.19 -0.56
CA TRP A 110 -8.59 2.98 -1.69
C TRP A 110 -9.75 2.29 -2.40
N ALA A 111 -10.81 3.03 -2.66
CA ALA A 111 -11.95 2.58 -3.43
C ALA A 111 -11.94 3.18 -4.84
N PHE A 112 -12.41 2.43 -5.81
CA PHE A 112 -12.33 2.77 -7.23
C PHE A 112 -13.60 2.45 -7.98
N ARG A 113 -13.94 3.27 -8.97
CA ARG A 113 -14.71 2.78 -10.12
C ARG A 113 -13.83 1.80 -10.89
N ARG A 114 -14.35 0.60 -11.15
CA ARG A 114 -13.57 -0.48 -11.76
C ARG A 114 -13.02 -0.09 -13.14
N GLU A 115 -13.82 0.62 -13.94
CA GLU A 115 -13.40 1.11 -15.25
C GLU A 115 -12.14 2.00 -15.15
N TRP A 116 -12.14 2.93 -14.19
CA TRP A 116 -10.97 3.79 -13.97
C TRP A 116 -9.78 2.99 -13.43
N TYR A 117 -10.03 2.05 -12.51
CA TYR A 117 -8.98 1.18 -11.96
C TYR A 117 -8.29 0.38 -13.08
N ASN A 118 -9.03 -0.20 -14.01
CA ASN A 118 -8.47 -0.96 -15.11
C ASN A 118 -7.64 -0.10 -16.07
N LYS A 119 -8.01 1.17 -16.23
CA LYS A 119 -7.30 2.13 -17.08
C LYS A 119 -6.01 2.65 -16.44
N VAL A 120 -6.02 2.93 -15.13
CA VAL A 120 -4.92 3.59 -14.41
C VAL A 120 -4.46 2.72 -13.24
N GLY A 121 -5.32 2.50 -12.24
CA GLY A 121 -5.08 1.69 -11.03
C GLY A 121 -3.95 2.21 -10.15
N PHE A 122 -3.37 1.31 -9.37
CA PHE A 122 -2.17 1.58 -8.57
C PHE A 122 -0.89 1.56 -9.41
N PHE A 123 0.13 2.24 -8.90
CA PHE A 123 1.51 2.07 -9.35
C PHE A 123 2.07 0.76 -8.77
N ASP A 124 1.98 -0.32 -9.52
CA ASP A 124 2.29 -1.66 -9.06
C ASP A 124 3.78 -2.06 -9.19
N TRP A 125 4.61 -1.18 -9.75
CA TRP A 125 6.06 -1.34 -9.77
C TRP A 125 6.77 -0.91 -8.48
N ALA A 126 6.03 -0.52 -7.45
CA ALA A 126 6.57 -0.10 -6.16
C ALA A 126 7.09 -1.29 -5.32
N ILE A 127 7.93 -2.12 -5.89
CA ILE A 127 8.41 -3.38 -5.32
C ILE A 127 9.32 -3.24 -4.09
N SER A 128 9.80 -2.02 -3.81
CA SER A 128 10.45 -1.66 -2.54
C SER A 128 9.50 -0.94 -1.58
N GLY A 129 8.20 -0.93 -1.88
CA GLY A 129 7.14 -0.29 -1.07
C GLY A 129 6.82 1.14 -1.50
N SER A 130 5.97 1.81 -0.72
CA SER A 130 5.46 3.17 -0.97
C SER A 130 4.52 3.30 -2.18
N GLY A 131 3.89 2.22 -2.63
CA GLY A 131 2.99 2.23 -3.80
C GLY A 131 1.77 3.11 -3.60
N ASP A 132 1.22 3.17 -2.39
CA ASP A 132 0.15 4.09 -2.00
C ASP A 132 0.55 5.56 -2.11
N THR A 133 1.75 5.91 -1.62
CA THR A 133 2.31 7.26 -1.74
C THR A 133 2.53 7.65 -3.20
N LEU A 134 3.16 6.78 -3.97
CA LEU A 134 3.46 7.04 -5.38
C LEU A 134 2.19 7.15 -6.22
N SER A 135 1.21 6.29 -5.97
CA SER A 135 -0.08 6.32 -6.64
C SER A 135 -0.83 7.61 -6.34
N SER A 136 -1.01 7.95 -5.07
CA SER A 136 -1.75 9.15 -4.66
C SER A 136 -1.06 10.45 -5.07
N ALA A 137 0.27 10.52 -5.02
CA ALA A 137 1.02 11.68 -5.51
C ALA A 137 0.80 11.90 -7.01
N SER A 138 0.76 10.82 -7.80
CA SER A 138 0.45 10.89 -9.22
C SER A 138 -0.98 11.35 -9.48
N TRP A 139 -1.97 10.79 -8.76
CA TRP A 139 -3.38 11.17 -8.95
C TRP A 139 -3.67 12.60 -8.54
N LEU A 140 -3.00 13.12 -7.51
CA LEU A 140 -3.16 14.48 -7.04
C LEU A 140 -2.30 15.49 -7.79
N LYS A 141 -1.35 15.05 -8.62
CA LYS A 141 -0.32 15.89 -9.26
C LYS A 141 0.43 16.79 -8.28
N LYS A 142 0.45 16.40 -6.99
CA LYS A 142 1.10 17.18 -5.93
C LYS A 142 2.50 16.65 -5.67
N SER A 143 3.44 17.56 -5.49
CA SER A 143 4.82 17.27 -5.08
C SER A 143 5.53 16.25 -5.97
N PHE A 144 5.04 16.06 -7.17
CA PHE A 144 5.65 15.17 -8.13
C PHE A 144 7.17 15.41 -8.27
N PRO A 145 7.67 16.66 -8.40
CA PRO A 145 9.12 16.89 -8.52
C PRO A 145 9.91 16.41 -7.30
N LYS A 146 9.39 16.62 -6.08
CA LYS A 146 10.07 16.18 -4.84
C LYS A 146 10.09 14.66 -4.74
N ILE A 147 8.93 14.01 -4.91
CA ILE A 147 8.82 12.55 -4.87
C ILE A 147 9.65 11.91 -5.97
N PHE A 148 9.55 12.42 -7.20
CA PHE A 148 10.32 11.92 -8.33
C PHE A 148 11.83 12.04 -8.10
N LYS A 149 12.30 13.14 -7.50
CA LYS A 149 13.72 13.33 -7.18
C LYS A 149 14.22 12.30 -6.16
N SER A 150 13.40 11.92 -5.19
CA SER A 150 13.75 10.97 -4.14
C SER A 150 13.55 9.50 -4.54
N LEU A 151 12.94 9.22 -5.70
CA LEU A 151 12.77 7.86 -6.18
C LEU A 151 14.11 7.22 -6.54
N PRO A 152 14.26 5.89 -6.28
CA PRO A 152 15.34 5.10 -6.86
C PRO A 152 15.41 5.29 -8.37
N THR A 153 16.62 5.36 -8.90
CA THR A 153 16.86 5.55 -10.34
C THR A 153 16.13 4.50 -11.17
N SER A 154 16.10 3.27 -10.70
CA SER A 154 15.43 2.14 -11.34
C SER A 154 13.91 2.29 -11.48
N LEU A 155 13.24 3.01 -10.59
CA LEU A 155 11.79 3.21 -10.63
C LEU A 155 11.37 4.41 -11.50
N LYS A 156 12.27 5.34 -11.77
CA LYS A 156 11.93 6.60 -12.49
C LYS A 156 11.28 6.39 -13.85
N PRO A 157 11.75 5.48 -14.73
CA PRO A 157 11.11 5.27 -16.03
C PRO A 157 9.66 4.80 -15.90
N ALA A 158 9.40 3.76 -15.09
CA ALA A 158 8.06 3.24 -14.87
C ALA A 158 7.13 4.26 -14.20
N TYR A 159 7.65 5.02 -13.22
CA TYR A 159 6.86 6.04 -12.54
C TYR A 159 6.55 7.24 -13.43
N SER A 160 7.44 7.66 -14.32
CA SER A 160 7.17 8.72 -15.29
C SER A 160 6.00 8.38 -16.20
N GLU A 161 5.96 7.15 -16.71
CA GLU A 161 4.86 6.66 -17.54
C GLU A 161 3.54 6.59 -16.74
N PHE A 162 3.60 6.11 -15.50
CA PHE A 162 2.42 6.07 -14.64
C PHE A 162 1.89 7.48 -14.33
N ALA A 163 2.77 8.41 -14.01
CA ALA A 163 2.41 9.78 -13.68
C ALA A 163 1.88 10.58 -14.89
N ALA A 164 2.13 10.14 -16.11
CA ALA A 164 1.54 10.73 -17.31
C ALA A 164 0.08 10.32 -17.56
N LYS A 165 -0.42 9.30 -16.85
CA LYS A 165 -1.80 8.83 -16.98
C LYS A 165 -2.82 9.88 -16.50
N PRO A 166 -4.10 9.77 -16.93
CA PRO A 166 -5.16 10.66 -16.51
C PRO A 166 -5.34 10.72 -14.99
N VAL A 167 -5.66 11.90 -14.48
CA VAL A 167 -6.03 12.09 -13.07
C VAL A 167 -7.48 11.70 -12.84
N PRO A 168 -7.82 11.14 -11.66
CA PRO A 168 -9.20 10.80 -11.32
C PRO A 168 -9.98 12.01 -10.82
N ARG A 169 -11.32 11.91 -10.87
CA ARG A 169 -12.17 12.65 -9.94
C ARG A 169 -12.05 11.95 -8.59
N ILE A 170 -11.36 12.58 -7.65
CA ILE A 170 -10.97 11.97 -6.39
C ILE A 170 -11.58 12.70 -5.20
N THR A 171 -12.02 11.94 -4.21
CA THR A 171 -12.53 12.45 -2.92
C THR A 171 -12.16 11.50 -1.78
N TYR A 172 -12.56 11.87 -0.57
CA TYR A 172 -12.44 11.02 0.62
C TYR A 172 -13.82 10.90 1.30
N TYR A 173 -13.96 9.91 2.17
CA TYR A 173 -15.17 9.74 2.96
C TYR A 173 -15.13 10.68 4.16
N GLU A 174 -15.91 11.77 4.08
CA GLU A 174 -15.98 12.83 5.10
C GLU A 174 -16.48 12.31 6.45
N LYS A 175 -15.95 12.90 7.53
CA LYS A 175 -16.30 12.59 8.92
C LYS A 175 -16.08 11.13 9.31
N SER A 176 -15.46 10.34 8.45
CA SER A 176 -15.14 8.95 8.74
C SER A 176 -13.79 8.83 9.44
N LYS A 177 -13.74 7.86 10.35
CA LYS A 177 -12.53 7.53 11.07
C LYS A 177 -12.22 6.04 10.89
N ILE A 178 -10.93 5.74 10.73
CA ILE A 178 -10.42 4.38 10.83
C ILE A 178 -9.38 4.29 11.93
N GLN A 179 -9.28 3.12 12.54
CA GLN A 179 -8.26 2.77 13.51
C GLN A 179 -7.39 1.66 12.93
N HIS A 180 -6.09 1.85 13.03
CA HIS A 180 -5.10 0.90 12.58
C HIS A 180 -4.55 0.14 13.77
N LEU A 181 -4.65 -1.18 13.72
CA LEU A 181 -4.16 -2.07 14.75
C LEU A 181 -2.63 -2.07 14.81
N TYR A 182 -2.08 -2.24 16.00
CA TYR A 182 -0.64 -2.32 16.16
C TYR A 182 -0.08 -3.62 15.58
N HIS A 183 1.00 -3.50 14.83
CA HIS A 183 1.78 -4.63 14.35
C HIS A 183 3.26 -4.21 14.13
N GLY A 184 3.98 -4.05 15.22
CA GLY A 184 5.40 -3.75 15.22
C GLY A 184 5.78 -2.26 15.13
N SER A 185 7.04 -1.97 15.42
CA SER A 185 7.61 -0.62 15.47
C SER A 185 7.73 0.03 14.09
N LYS A 186 7.40 1.32 14.01
CA LYS A 186 7.60 2.10 12.78
C LYS A 186 9.07 2.25 12.39
N THR A 187 9.99 2.24 13.36
CA THR A 187 11.43 2.38 13.13
C THR A 187 11.97 1.24 12.27
N ASN A 188 11.53 0.02 12.52
CA ASN A 188 11.99 -1.17 11.81
C ASN A 188 11.53 -1.22 10.33
N ARG A 189 10.56 -0.39 9.95
CA ARG A 189 10.04 -0.38 8.56
C ARG A 189 10.94 0.31 7.55
N GLN A 190 11.95 1.05 8.00
CA GLN A 190 13.02 1.64 7.17
C GLN A 190 12.49 2.31 5.89
N TYR A 191 11.46 3.15 5.99
CA TYR A 191 10.68 3.69 4.85
C TYR A 191 11.52 4.36 3.75
N VAL A 192 12.71 4.83 4.06
CA VAL A 192 13.64 5.47 3.12
C VAL A 192 14.74 4.50 2.69
N GLU A 193 15.37 3.82 3.65
CA GLU A 193 16.56 2.99 3.41
C GLU A 193 16.28 1.78 2.51
N ARG A 194 15.10 1.16 2.63
CA ARG A 194 14.69 0.03 1.81
C ARG A 194 14.72 0.29 0.31
N HIS A 195 14.60 1.55 -0.11
CA HIS A 195 14.66 1.91 -1.53
C HIS A 195 16.08 1.84 -2.10
N LYS A 196 17.10 1.92 -1.26
CA LYS A 196 18.50 1.81 -1.67
C LYS A 196 18.86 0.44 -2.23
N ILE A 197 18.09 -0.60 -1.89
CA ILE A 197 18.28 -1.97 -2.40
C ILE A 197 18.30 -1.99 -3.94
N ILE A 198 17.49 -1.15 -4.58
CA ILE A 198 17.30 -1.13 -6.03
C ILE A 198 17.77 0.18 -6.70
N ASP A 199 18.45 1.07 -5.98
CA ASP A 199 18.73 2.44 -6.45
C ASP A 199 19.67 2.50 -7.66
N ASN A 200 20.66 1.63 -7.72
CA ASN A 200 21.70 1.69 -8.74
C ASN A 200 21.38 0.97 -10.07
N GLU A 201 20.16 0.50 -10.21
CA GLU A 201 19.73 -0.22 -11.42
C GLU A 201 19.11 0.76 -12.46
N LEU A 202 19.20 0.40 -13.75
CA LEU A 202 18.74 1.29 -14.81
C LEU A 202 17.22 1.38 -14.94
N ASP A 203 16.55 0.24 -14.93
CA ASP A 203 15.08 0.15 -15.05
C ASP A 203 14.59 -1.13 -14.39
N ILE A 204 13.72 -0.98 -13.40
CA ILE A 204 13.18 -2.10 -12.62
C ILE A 204 12.46 -3.14 -13.49
N ARG A 205 11.84 -2.71 -14.57
CA ARG A 205 11.10 -3.58 -15.48
C ARG A 205 11.99 -4.60 -16.19
N LYS A 206 13.29 -4.31 -16.31
CA LYS A 206 14.28 -5.24 -16.88
C LYS A 206 14.77 -6.31 -15.90
N LEU A 207 14.46 -6.15 -14.62
CA LEU A 207 14.87 -7.07 -13.55
C LEU A 207 13.78 -8.09 -13.20
N ILE A 208 12.57 -7.90 -13.73
CA ILE A 208 11.36 -8.58 -13.30
C ILE A 208 10.69 -9.29 -14.47
N THR A 209 10.16 -10.47 -14.20
CA THR A 209 9.23 -11.20 -15.05
C THR A 209 7.89 -11.36 -14.34
N ILE A 210 6.86 -11.81 -15.07
CA ILE A 210 5.53 -12.12 -14.53
C ILE A 210 5.34 -13.63 -14.56
N ASN A 211 5.01 -14.23 -13.43
CA ASN A 211 4.76 -15.66 -13.33
C ASN A 211 3.33 -16.03 -13.78
N LYS A 212 3.03 -17.35 -13.78
CA LYS A 212 1.71 -17.88 -14.19
C LYS A 212 0.51 -17.34 -13.39
N ASP A 213 0.73 -16.92 -12.15
CA ASP A 213 -0.30 -16.36 -11.27
C ASP A 213 -0.44 -14.84 -11.41
N GLY A 214 0.34 -14.24 -12.33
CA GLY A 214 0.35 -12.81 -12.59
C GLY A 214 1.22 -12.00 -11.63
N MET A 215 1.99 -12.65 -10.74
CA MET A 215 2.87 -11.99 -9.79
C MET A 215 4.22 -11.63 -10.39
N TYR A 216 4.85 -10.60 -9.85
CA TYR A 216 6.22 -10.24 -10.23
C TYR A 216 7.22 -11.21 -9.62
N GLU A 217 8.23 -11.58 -10.40
CA GLU A 217 9.37 -12.36 -9.95
C GLU A 217 10.69 -11.77 -10.46
N TRP A 218 11.72 -11.84 -9.63
CA TRP A 218 13.07 -11.50 -10.05
C TRP A 218 13.58 -12.45 -11.14
N ILE A 219 14.13 -11.90 -12.21
CA ILE A 219 14.86 -12.70 -13.22
C ILE A 219 16.09 -13.34 -12.56
N ASN A 220 16.83 -12.57 -11.76
CA ASN A 220 17.95 -13.07 -10.97
C ASN A 220 17.55 -13.15 -9.48
N LYS A 221 16.94 -14.27 -9.09
CA LYS A 221 16.48 -14.51 -7.71
C LYS A 221 17.63 -14.59 -6.71
N ASP A 222 18.76 -15.17 -7.11
CA ASP A 222 19.93 -15.37 -6.25
C ASP A 222 20.56 -14.02 -5.83
N LYS A 223 20.48 -13.02 -6.70
CA LYS A 223 20.91 -11.66 -6.37
C LYS A 223 19.96 -10.94 -5.43
N TRP A 224 18.65 -10.99 -5.72
CA TRP A 224 17.69 -10.07 -5.10
C TRP A 224 16.97 -10.62 -3.89
N ASN A 225 16.67 -11.93 -3.87
CA ASN A 225 15.96 -12.52 -2.76
C ASN A 225 16.67 -12.38 -1.41
N PRO A 226 18.00 -12.60 -1.30
CA PRO A 226 18.68 -12.42 -0.02
C PRO A 226 18.56 -11.01 0.53
N LEU A 227 18.69 -9.98 -0.31
CA LEU A 227 18.62 -8.56 0.10
C LEU A 227 17.23 -8.18 0.62
N PHE A 228 16.18 -8.61 -0.08
CA PHE A 228 14.81 -8.34 0.36
C PHE A 228 14.40 -9.20 1.54
N LEU A 229 14.88 -10.44 1.63
CA LEU A 229 14.63 -11.31 2.78
C LEU A 229 15.23 -10.72 4.06
N GLU A 230 16.48 -10.27 4.01
CA GLU A 230 17.15 -9.56 5.12
C GLU A 230 16.33 -8.35 5.58
N TYR A 231 15.88 -7.52 4.61
CA TYR A 231 15.02 -6.40 4.92
C TYR A 231 13.71 -6.84 5.59
N PHE A 232 12.99 -7.83 5.07
CA PHE A 232 11.73 -8.28 5.66
C PHE A 232 11.92 -8.90 7.04
N GLN A 233 13.02 -9.60 7.28
CA GLN A 233 13.35 -10.13 8.61
C GLN A 233 13.68 -9.01 9.61
N SER A 234 14.37 -7.94 9.16
CA SER A 234 14.70 -6.79 10.02
C SER A 234 13.48 -5.96 10.43
N ARG A 235 12.32 -6.13 9.80
CA ARG A 235 11.09 -5.40 10.16
C ARG A 235 10.56 -5.80 11.51
N ALA A 236 10.75 -7.07 11.92
CA ALA A 236 10.28 -7.60 13.20
C ALA A 236 8.80 -7.19 13.47
N ASP A 237 7.92 -7.43 12.49
CA ASP A 237 6.51 -6.99 12.56
C ASP A 237 5.75 -7.60 13.77
N ASP A 238 6.25 -8.72 14.29
CA ASP A 238 5.72 -9.39 15.48
C ASP A 238 6.52 -9.06 16.75
N ASP A 239 7.38 -8.03 16.70
CA ASP A 239 8.20 -7.63 17.84
C ASP A 239 7.31 -7.01 18.92
N LEU A 240 7.29 -7.65 20.08
CA LEU A 240 6.58 -7.24 21.28
C LEU A 240 7.46 -6.42 22.23
N SER A 241 8.65 -5.99 21.83
CA SER A 241 9.59 -5.24 22.68
C SER A 241 9.03 -3.90 23.16
N ASP A 242 8.03 -3.35 22.47
CA ASP A 242 7.29 -2.15 22.93
C ASP A 242 6.25 -2.46 24.02
N LEU A 243 6.08 -3.73 24.43
CA LEU A 243 5.28 -4.06 25.59
C LEU A 243 5.97 -3.57 26.86
N PRO A 244 5.26 -2.84 27.74
CA PRO A 244 5.77 -2.63 29.09
C PRO A 244 5.99 -4.01 29.72
N TYR A 245 7.22 -4.27 30.18
CA TYR A 245 7.58 -5.51 30.88
C TYR A 245 6.55 -5.76 32.00
N ARG A 246 5.63 -6.68 31.77
CA ARG A 246 4.79 -7.22 32.84
C ARG A 246 5.65 -8.24 33.57
N GLY A 247 6.25 -7.80 34.68
CA GLY A 247 6.93 -8.72 35.57
C GLY A 247 6.04 -9.93 35.88
N PRO A 248 6.62 -11.07 36.32
CA PRO A 248 5.87 -12.26 36.62
C PRO A 248 4.76 -11.91 37.62
N THR A 249 3.52 -12.17 37.24
CA THR A 249 2.39 -12.12 38.16
C THR A 249 2.61 -13.20 39.20
N SER A 250 2.99 -12.78 40.39
CA SER A 250 3.11 -13.65 41.58
C SER A 250 1.78 -14.26 41.97
#